data_5dfa38be9c44676cd701e03a1b1e2e3e
#
_entry.id   5dfa38be9c44676cd701e03a1b1e2e3e
#
_cell.length_a   1.000
_cell.length_b   1.000
_cell.length_c   1.000
_cell.angle_alpha   90.00
_cell.angle_beta   90.00
_cell.angle_gamma   90.00
#
_symmetry.space_group_name_H-M   'P 1'
#
loop_
_entity.id
_entity.type
_entity.pdbx_description
1 polymer ?
#
loop_
_entity_poly.entity_id
_entity_poly.type
_entity_poly.pdbx_seq_one_letter_code
_entity_poly.pdbx_strand_id
1 'polypeptide(L)'
;MKRKTFILLCVILSALFISSCKICVDPETNPNDPNYNQQEKIDGTYSAKALHYGNIPESYTITIKDEKYNNAKFEKKVLEEDLRFWIKIDNSCEPEQVVYQKGTSCYYTITEPYYNTVIQDEPELSTNQPAISCEYYIYEYYIFETSDKLYFVEMTVEVNENNNGTIIKGQPTLKGYYELAKIEDLLSTKGYYVEESNVGSLFYRNETPSLCVEYEGIFKTKEQISETLEQNNMYSTLDLNKYDDEFFKKYDLIVLSAQIQYGTIVSVEDIKINTENAKVELTLKNISISLIAPDIVAPYHVIVVIKKGLVGDITNLVTTRLY
;
A
#
# COMPACT_ATOMS: atom_id res chain seq x y z
N MET A 1 -20.02 24.46 -58.55
CA MET A 1 -18.84 23.70 -58.07
C MET A 1 -18.72 23.50 -56.51
N LYS A 2 -19.65 23.99 -55.67
CA LYS A 2 -19.50 23.95 -54.18
C LYS A 2 -20.11 22.69 -53.50
N ARG A 3 -20.95 21.92 -54.17
CA ARG A 3 -21.64 20.75 -53.58
C ARG A 3 -20.80 19.45 -53.59
N LYS A 4 -19.95 19.29 -54.59
CA LYS A 4 -19.12 18.07 -54.74
C LYS A 4 -17.93 18.07 -53.80
N THR A 5 -17.39 19.25 -53.45
CA THR A 5 -16.27 19.40 -52.50
C THR A 5 -16.71 19.12 -51.05
N PHE A 6 -17.95 19.46 -50.69
CA PHE A 6 -18.50 19.21 -49.35
C PHE A 6 -18.74 17.72 -49.09
N ILE A 7 -19.23 16.99 -50.12
CA ILE A 7 -19.44 15.55 -49.99
C ILE A 7 -18.11 14.80 -49.85
N LEU A 8 -17.07 15.23 -50.58
CA LEU A 8 -15.75 14.63 -50.48
C LEU A 8 -15.11 14.86 -49.07
N LEU A 9 -15.32 16.05 -48.51
CA LEU A 9 -14.83 16.38 -47.16
C LEU A 9 -15.53 15.55 -46.05
N CYS A 10 -16.84 15.32 -46.17
CA CYS A 10 -17.59 14.49 -45.26
C CYS A 10 -17.19 13.00 -45.32
N VAL A 11 -16.87 12.49 -46.51
CA VAL A 11 -16.39 11.11 -46.69
C VAL A 11 -14.99 10.93 -46.11
N ILE A 12 -14.10 11.92 -46.25
CA ILE A 12 -12.76 11.87 -45.66
C ILE A 12 -12.84 11.99 -44.11
N LEU A 13 -13.71 12.85 -43.56
CA LEU A 13 -13.90 12.93 -42.12
C LEU A 13 -14.51 11.64 -41.54
N SER A 14 -15.49 11.03 -42.22
CA SER A 14 -16.06 9.76 -41.78
C SER A 14 -15.06 8.61 -41.85
N ALA A 15 -14.16 8.59 -42.83
CA ALA A 15 -13.07 7.60 -42.92
C ALA A 15 -12.02 7.78 -41.79
N LEU A 16 -11.79 9.02 -41.34
CA LEU A 16 -10.89 9.30 -40.19
C LEU A 16 -11.50 8.92 -38.86
N PHE A 17 -12.83 8.97 -38.70
CA PHE A 17 -13.51 8.51 -37.47
C PHE A 17 -13.63 6.98 -37.38
N ILE A 18 -13.61 6.26 -38.52
CA ILE A 18 -13.68 4.79 -38.52
C ILE A 18 -12.30 4.18 -38.18
N SER A 19 -11.20 4.90 -38.41
CA SER A 19 -9.85 4.39 -38.10
C SER A 19 -9.44 4.56 -36.62
N SER A 20 -10.24 5.21 -35.78
CA SER A 20 -9.96 5.36 -34.35
C SER A 20 -10.79 4.45 -33.46
N CYS A 21 -11.75 3.72 -33.97
CA CYS A 21 -12.29 2.55 -33.29
C CYS A 21 -11.31 1.40 -33.53
N LYS A 22 -10.30 1.25 -32.66
CA LYS A 22 -9.77 -0.07 -32.37
C LYS A 22 -10.95 -0.86 -31.81
N ILE A 23 -11.63 -1.61 -32.70
CA ILE A 23 -12.40 -2.76 -32.26
C ILE A 23 -11.37 -3.59 -31.48
N CYS A 24 -11.50 -3.67 -30.15
CA CYS A 24 -10.89 -4.74 -29.40
C CYS A 24 -11.57 -6.02 -29.91
N VAL A 25 -11.12 -6.51 -31.07
CA VAL A 25 -11.23 -7.92 -31.37
C VAL A 25 -10.30 -8.55 -30.37
N ASP A 26 -10.87 -9.27 -29.41
CA ASP A 26 -10.08 -10.22 -28.61
C ASP A 26 -9.22 -10.97 -29.62
N PRO A 27 -7.89 -10.90 -29.54
CA PRO A 27 -7.07 -11.72 -30.40
C PRO A 27 -7.52 -13.15 -30.10
N GLU A 28 -8.08 -13.82 -31.09
CA GLU A 28 -8.36 -15.24 -30.99
C GLU A 28 -7.08 -15.85 -30.43
N THR A 29 -7.17 -16.30 -29.17
CA THR A 29 -6.04 -16.82 -28.41
C THR A 29 -5.51 -18.02 -29.15
N ASN A 30 -4.46 -17.80 -29.95
CA ASN A 30 -3.77 -18.90 -30.60
C ASN A 30 -2.87 -19.58 -29.55
N PRO A 31 -3.22 -20.78 -29.07
CA PRO A 31 -2.45 -21.46 -28.03
C PRO A 31 -1.03 -21.83 -28.49
N ASN A 32 -0.69 -21.66 -29.76
CA ASN A 32 0.63 -21.90 -30.33
C ASN A 32 1.47 -20.63 -30.53
N ASP A 33 1.00 -19.45 -30.12
CA ASP A 33 1.80 -18.25 -30.11
C ASP A 33 2.88 -18.39 -29.04
N PRO A 34 4.19 -18.34 -29.39
CA PRO A 34 5.26 -18.41 -28.38
C PRO A 34 5.19 -17.26 -27.36
N ASN A 35 4.47 -16.18 -27.64
CA ASN A 35 4.20 -15.08 -26.72
C ASN A 35 2.91 -15.28 -25.92
N TYR A 36 2.10 -16.30 -26.22
CA TYR A 36 0.84 -16.57 -25.53
C TYR A 36 1.04 -16.90 -24.03
N ASN A 37 2.21 -17.34 -23.64
CA ASN A 37 2.58 -17.66 -22.24
C ASN A 37 3.33 -16.53 -21.52
N GLN A 38 3.52 -15.38 -22.11
CA GLN A 38 3.88 -14.18 -21.34
C GLN A 38 2.62 -13.53 -20.74
N GLN A 39 1.87 -14.32 -19.98
CA GLN A 39 1.03 -13.79 -18.95
C GLN A 39 1.94 -12.92 -18.09
N GLU A 40 1.74 -11.61 -18.10
CA GLU A 40 2.48 -10.73 -17.21
C GLU A 40 2.29 -11.25 -15.81
N LYS A 41 3.35 -11.88 -15.28
CA LYS A 41 3.31 -12.42 -13.94
C LYS A 41 3.11 -11.26 -13.00
N ILE A 42 2.14 -11.39 -12.12
CA ILE A 42 1.93 -10.44 -11.02
C ILE A 42 3.07 -10.51 -9.98
N ASP A 43 4.04 -11.38 -10.20
CA ASP A 43 5.22 -11.50 -9.35
C ASP A 43 6.00 -10.18 -9.32
N GLY A 44 6.41 -9.80 -8.14
CA GLY A 44 7.18 -8.59 -7.91
C GLY A 44 7.05 -8.08 -6.50
N THR A 45 7.84 -7.06 -6.19
CA THR A 45 7.68 -6.28 -4.97
C THR A 45 7.11 -4.93 -5.33
N TYR A 46 6.08 -4.54 -4.62
CA TYR A 46 5.30 -3.34 -4.89
C TYR A 46 5.32 -2.40 -3.69
N SER A 47 5.42 -1.11 -3.94
CA SER A 47 5.03 -0.09 -3.00
C SER A 47 3.50 0.04 -3.08
N ALA A 48 2.81 -0.20 -1.96
CA ALA A 48 1.36 -0.14 -1.85
C ALA A 48 0.98 1.16 -1.13
N LYS A 49 0.29 2.05 -1.84
CA LYS A 49 -0.23 3.30 -1.30
C LYS A 49 -1.70 3.15 -0.95
N ALA A 50 -2.06 3.34 0.32
CA ALA A 50 -3.44 3.27 0.74
C ALA A 50 -4.29 4.38 0.10
N LEU A 51 -5.46 4.02 -0.40
CA LEU A 51 -6.43 4.91 -1.04
C LEU A 51 -7.65 5.19 -0.16
N HIS A 52 -7.66 4.75 1.07
CA HIS A 52 -8.76 4.99 1.99
C HIS A 52 -8.27 5.26 3.39
N TYR A 53 -9.12 5.94 4.16
CA TYR A 53 -8.89 6.23 5.56
C TYR A 53 -9.18 5.00 6.44
N GLY A 54 -8.26 4.67 7.35
CA GLY A 54 -8.40 3.59 8.34
C GLY A 54 -7.12 3.40 9.15
N ASN A 55 -7.10 2.42 10.05
CA ASN A 55 -5.92 2.06 10.85
C ASN A 55 -4.87 1.28 10.05
N ILE A 56 -4.66 1.66 8.81
CA ILE A 56 -3.78 0.97 7.87
C ILE A 56 -2.57 1.85 7.61
N PRO A 57 -1.36 1.29 7.48
CA PRO A 57 -0.21 2.03 7.04
C PRO A 57 -0.52 2.75 5.73
N GLU A 58 -0.16 4.02 5.64
CA GLU A 58 -0.39 4.81 4.42
C GLU A 58 0.37 4.26 3.22
N SER A 59 1.54 3.69 3.48
CA SER A 59 2.35 2.98 2.50
C SER A 59 3.06 1.81 3.18
N TYR A 60 3.16 0.70 2.47
CA TYR A 60 3.98 -0.45 2.88
C TYR A 60 4.36 -1.25 1.63
N THR A 61 5.24 -2.24 1.78
CA THR A 61 5.64 -3.09 0.66
C THR A 61 4.87 -4.39 0.64
N ILE A 62 4.42 -4.79 -0.54
CA ILE A 62 3.78 -6.08 -0.81
C ILE A 62 4.69 -6.88 -1.74
N THR A 63 5.03 -8.10 -1.37
CA THR A 63 5.78 -9.02 -2.23
C THR A 63 4.87 -10.16 -2.67
N ILE A 64 4.73 -10.32 -3.98
CA ILE A 64 4.08 -11.45 -4.62
C ILE A 64 5.18 -12.30 -5.25
N LYS A 65 5.28 -13.55 -4.84
CA LYS A 65 6.28 -14.49 -5.32
C LYS A 65 5.64 -15.81 -5.70
N ASP A 66 5.98 -16.32 -6.88
CA ASP A 66 5.37 -17.54 -7.44
C ASP A 66 3.83 -17.45 -7.47
N GLU A 67 3.31 -16.26 -7.82
CA GLU A 67 1.89 -15.92 -7.78
C GLU A 67 1.24 -16.07 -6.40
N LYS A 68 2.01 -15.95 -5.30
CA LYS A 68 1.53 -16.10 -3.93
C LYS A 68 1.70 -14.84 -3.11
N TYR A 69 0.72 -14.59 -2.26
CA TYR A 69 0.76 -13.60 -1.19
C TYR A 69 0.24 -14.26 0.10
N ASN A 70 0.96 -14.12 1.21
CA ASN A 70 0.63 -14.79 2.49
C ASN A 70 0.33 -16.29 2.34
N ASN A 71 1.14 -17.00 1.55
CA ASN A 71 1.01 -18.42 1.20
C ASN A 71 -0.24 -18.81 0.36
N ALA A 72 -1.14 -17.88 0.08
CA ALA A 72 -2.28 -18.11 -0.79
C ALA A 72 -1.93 -17.80 -2.25
N LYS A 73 -2.27 -18.70 -3.16
CA LYS A 73 -1.96 -18.57 -4.59
C LYS A 73 -3.04 -17.77 -5.30
N PHE A 74 -2.65 -16.74 -6.04
CA PHE A 74 -3.54 -16.01 -6.92
C PHE A 74 -3.92 -16.83 -8.14
N GLU A 75 -5.18 -16.74 -8.51
CA GLU A 75 -5.73 -17.30 -9.73
C GLU A 75 -6.42 -16.18 -10.53
N LYS A 76 -6.17 -16.14 -11.84
CA LYS A 76 -6.88 -15.22 -12.72
C LYS A 76 -8.31 -15.68 -12.88
N LYS A 77 -9.26 -14.80 -12.61
CA LYS A 77 -10.69 -15.06 -12.78
C LYS A 77 -11.44 -13.84 -13.30
N VAL A 78 -12.67 -14.06 -13.69
CA VAL A 78 -13.64 -13.02 -14.03
C VAL A 78 -14.66 -12.95 -12.91
N LEU A 79 -15.00 -11.73 -12.48
CA LEU A 79 -16.03 -11.55 -11.46
C LEU A 79 -17.38 -12.09 -11.94
N GLU A 80 -17.99 -12.95 -11.14
CA GLU A 80 -19.34 -13.49 -11.40
C GLU A 80 -20.42 -12.51 -11.01
N GLU A 81 -20.14 -11.65 -10.03
CA GLU A 81 -21.00 -10.60 -9.52
C GLU A 81 -20.22 -9.29 -9.37
N ASP A 82 -20.91 -8.17 -9.18
CA ASP A 82 -20.26 -6.90 -8.88
C ASP A 82 -19.56 -6.98 -7.51
N LEU A 83 -18.31 -6.60 -7.44
CA LEU A 83 -17.61 -6.37 -6.17
C LEU A 83 -17.80 -4.90 -5.79
N ARG A 84 -18.47 -4.66 -4.66
CA ARG A 84 -18.79 -3.32 -4.16
C ARG A 84 -18.27 -3.16 -2.75
N PHE A 85 -17.60 -2.03 -2.49
CA PHE A 85 -17.22 -1.65 -1.15
C PHE A 85 -17.18 -0.13 -1.00
N TRP A 86 -17.23 0.33 0.23
CA TRP A 86 -17.18 1.74 0.55
C TRP A 86 -15.78 2.12 0.97
N ILE A 87 -15.25 3.19 0.39
CA ILE A 87 -14.00 3.80 0.81
C ILE A 87 -14.27 5.18 1.41
N LYS A 88 -13.45 5.57 2.35
CA LYS A 88 -13.45 6.90 2.92
C LYS A 88 -12.05 7.48 2.73
N ILE A 89 -11.93 8.50 1.88
CA ILE A 89 -10.64 9.08 1.51
C ILE A 89 -10.10 9.94 2.64
N ASP A 90 -10.98 10.62 3.37
CA ASP A 90 -10.65 11.39 4.57
C ASP A 90 -11.87 11.49 5.51
N ASN A 91 -11.66 12.10 6.69
CA ASN A 91 -12.75 12.24 7.68
C ASN A 91 -13.81 13.27 7.33
N SER A 92 -13.54 14.15 6.39
CA SER A 92 -14.45 15.22 5.98
C SER A 92 -15.36 14.81 4.83
N CYS A 93 -14.99 13.75 4.10
CA CYS A 93 -15.73 13.26 2.94
C CYS A 93 -16.79 12.24 3.33
N GLU A 94 -17.90 12.25 2.61
CA GLU A 94 -18.81 11.11 2.61
C GLU A 94 -18.13 9.91 1.97
N PRO A 95 -18.39 8.68 2.46
CA PRO A 95 -17.83 7.49 1.86
C PRO A 95 -18.23 7.36 0.38
N GLU A 96 -17.25 7.08 -0.47
CA GLU A 96 -17.47 6.79 -1.88
C GLU A 96 -17.59 5.29 -2.10
N GLN A 97 -18.48 4.90 -3.02
CA GLN A 97 -18.62 3.49 -3.39
C GLN A 97 -17.68 3.18 -4.56
N VAL A 98 -16.78 2.23 -4.34
CA VAL A 98 -16.00 1.60 -5.43
C VAL A 98 -16.75 0.38 -5.92
N VAL A 99 -16.88 0.26 -7.24
CA VAL A 99 -17.58 -0.86 -7.88
C VAL A 99 -16.72 -1.42 -8.99
N TYR A 100 -16.30 -2.68 -8.84
CA TYR A 100 -15.80 -3.49 -9.94
C TYR A 100 -16.93 -4.31 -10.49
N GLN A 101 -17.30 -4.05 -11.75
CA GLN A 101 -18.49 -4.65 -12.35
C GLN A 101 -18.28 -6.14 -12.65
N LYS A 102 -19.37 -6.89 -12.66
CA LYS A 102 -19.41 -8.25 -13.18
C LYS A 102 -18.76 -8.31 -14.56
N GLY A 103 -17.93 -9.31 -14.79
CA GLY A 103 -17.16 -9.46 -16.03
C GLY A 103 -15.76 -8.84 -15.98
N THR A 104 -15.42 -8.07 -14.92
CA THR A 104 -14.06 -7.56 -14.73
C THR A 104 -13.09 -8.70 -14.43
N SER A 105 -11.99 -8.77 -15.17
CA SER A 105 -10.89 -9.71 -14.91
C SER A 105 -10.07 -9.25 -13.71
N CYS A 106 -9.72 -10.18 -12.83
CA CYS A 106 -8.85 -9.92 -11.69
C CYS A 106 -8.03 -11.15 -11.34
N TYR A 107 -6.98 -10.96 -10.55
CA TYR A 107 -6.33 -12.03 -9.80
C TYR A 107 -6.96 -12.11 -8.42
N TYR A 108 -7.26 -13.31 -8.00
CA TYR A 108 -7.98 -13.55 -6.74
C TYR A 108 -7.34 -14.69 -5.97
N THR A 109 -7.26 -14.54 -4.65
CA THR A 109 -6.90 -15.62 -3.74
C THR A 109 -7.62 -15.47 -2.41
N ILE A 110 -7.61 -16.55 -1.65
CA ILE A 110 -8.26 -16.68 -0.35
C ILE A 110 -7.31 -17.39 0.60
N THR A 111 -7.21 -16.90 1.83
CA THR A 111 -6.47 -17.60 2.89
C THR A 111 -7.32 -18.67 3.54
N GLU A 112 -6.66 -19.63 4.16
CA GLU A 112 -7.33 -20.51 5.11
C GLU A 112 -7.85 -19.74 6.31
N PRO A 113 -8.91 -20.22 7.01
CA PRO A 113 -9.43 -19.59 8.19
C PRO A 113 -8.33 -19.38 9.24
N TYR A 114 -8.27 -18.17 9.74
CA TYR A 114 -7.29 -17.78 10.74
C TYR A 114 -8.04 -17.44 12.04
N TYR A 115 -7.48 -17.88 13.16
CA TYR A 115 -8.08 -17.74 14.48
C TYR A 115 -7.50 -16.51 15.18
N ASN A 116 -8.35 -15.54 15.51
CA ASN A 116 -7.95 -14.47 16.42
C ASN A 116 -8.54 -14.73 17.80
N THR A 117 -7.67 -14.99 18.77
CA THR A 117 -8.11 -15.16 20.15
C THR A 117 -8.16 -13.78 20.81
N VAL A 118 -9.34 -13.21 20.91
CA VAL A 118 -9.54 -11.96 21.67
C VAL A 118 -9.75 -12.34 23.13
N ILE A 119 -8.81 -11.98 23.97
CA ILE A 119 -8.98 -12.02 25.43
C ILE A 119 -9.79 -10.77 25.78
N GLN A 120 -11.08 -10.91 26.00
CA GLN A 120 -11.87 -9.82 26.57
C GLN A 120 -11.59 -9.75 28.06
N ASP A 121 -10.82 -8.75 28.47
CA ASP A 121 -10.77 -8.31 29.87
C ASP A 121 -12.12 -7.60 30.17
N GLU A 122 -13.13 -8.37 30.54
CA GLU A 122 -14.31 -7.77 31.16
C GLU A 122 -13.97 -7.39 32.61
N PRO A 123 -14.10 -6.12 32.99
CA PRO A 123 -14.03 -5.74 34.38
C PRO A 123 -15.33 -6.17 35.09
N GLU A 124 -15.19 -7.13 35.98
CA GLU A 124 -16.09 -7.41 37.10
C GLU A 124 -17.49 -7.97 36.76
N LEU A 125 -17.58 -9.30 36.78
CA LEU A 125 -18.62 -9.99 37.59
C LEU A 125 -18.26 -11.48 37.73
N SER A 126 -17.60 -11.80 38.81
CA SER A 126 -17.65 -13.05 39.62
C SER A 126 -17.79 -14.42 38.93
N THR A 127 -17.04 -14.68 37.84
CA THR A 127 -16.64 -16.06 37.50
C THR A 127 -15.23 -16.04 36.99
N ASN A 128 -14.33 -16.76 37.66
CA ASN A 128 -12.89 -16.73 37.50
C ASN A 128 -12.34 -17.31 36.19
N GLN A 129 -12.97 -17.04 35.04
CA GLN A 129 -12.38 -17.35 33.75
C GLN A 129 -12.69 -16.20 32.77
N PRO A 130 -11.65 -15.60 32.13
CA PRO A 130 -11.89 -14.66 31.04
C PRO A 130 -12.66 -15.38 29.93
N ALA A 131 -13.69 -14.74 29.42
CA ALA A 131 -14.40 -15.22 28.24
C ALA A 131 -13.45 -15.15 27.04
N ILE A 132 -12.98 -16.29 26.59
CA ILE A 132 -12.18 -16.41 25.37
C ILE A 132 -13.19 -16.47 24.21
N SER A 133 -13.34 -15.38 23.48
CA SER A 133 -14.03 -15.42 22.21
C SER A 133 -13.03 -15.72 21.10
N CYS A 134 -13.24 -16.78 20.35
CA CYS A 134 -12.48 -17.07 19.16
C CYS A 134 -13.23 -16.51 17.95
N GLU A 135 -12.68 -15.50 17.31
CA GLU A 135 -13.19 -15.00 16.06
C GLU A 135 -12.39 -15.61 14.91
N TYR A 136 -13.08 -16.08 13.91
CA TYR A 136 -12.49 -16.71 12.73
C TYR A 136 -12.60 -15.75 11.56
N TYR A 137 -11.50 -15.47 10.88
CA TYR A 137 -11.49 -14.64 9.70
C TYR A 137 -10.85 -15.36 8.52
N ILE A 138 -11.38 -15.11 7.33
CA ILE A 138 -10.77 -15.43 6.05
C ILE A 138 -10.37 -14.11 5.41
N TYR A 139 -9.20 -14.07 4.81
CA TYR A 139 -8.79 -12.94 3.98
C TYR A 139 -9.01 -13.30 2.51
N GLU A 140 -9.69 -12.41 1.80
CA GLU A 140 -9.84 -12.45 0.36
C GLU A 140 -9.02 -11.31 -0.24
N TYR A 141 -8.14 -11.63 -1.19
CA TYR A 141 -7.30 -10.65 -1.85
C TYR A 141 -7.62 -10.60 -3.33
N TYR A 142 -7.69 -9.40 -3.86
CA TYR A 142 -7.94 -9.15 -5.27
C TYR A 142 -6.87 -8.22 -5.80
N ILE A 143 -6.41 -8.47 -7.03
CA ILE A 143 -5.60 -7.53 -7.80
C ILE A 143 -6.36 -7.20 -9.06
N PHE A 144 -6.69 -5.92 -9.23
CA PHE A 144 -7.34 -5.39 -10.42
C PHE A 144 -6.33 -4.62 -11.23
N GLU A 145 -6.33 -4.87 -12.53
CA GLU A 145 -5.50 -4.19 -13.50
C GLU A 145 -6.36 -3.23 -14.31
N THR A 146 -5.94 -1.99 -14.42
CA THR A 146 -6.50 -0.99 -15.32
C THR A 146 -5.47 -0.69 -16.42
N SER A 147 -5.80 0.23 -17.36
CA SER A 147 -4.89 0.57 -18.46
C SER A 147 -3.50 1.06 -18.00
N ASP A 148 -3.39 1.60 -16.80
CA ASP A 148 -2.22 2.31 -16.30
C ASP A 148 -1.86 2.02 -14.84
N LYS A 149 -2.71 1.27 -14.12
CA LYS A 149 -2.54 1.06 -12.67
C LYS A 149 -2.95 -0.33 -12.23
N LEU A 150 -2.31 -0.78 -11.16
CA LEU A 150 -2.68 -1.96 -10.41
C LEU A 150 -3.27 -1.55 -9.07
N TYR A 151 -4.35 -2.21 -8.67
CA TYR A 151 -5.00 -2.00 -7.39
C TYR A 151 -5.04 -3.31 -6.61
N PHE A 152 -4.72 -3.24 -5.33
CA PHE A 152 -4.83 -4.36 -4.41
C PHE A 152 -5.95 -4.10 -3.42
N VAL A 153 -6.86 -5.06 -3.30
CA VAL A 153 -8.00 -5.01 -2.39
C VAL A 153 -7.88 -6.15 -1.39
N GLU A 154 -7.89 -5.82 -0.12
CA GLU A 154 -7.90 -6.77 0.98
C GLU A 154 -9.27 -6.72 1.67
N MET A 155 -9.95 -7.86 1.69
CA MET A 155 -11.24 -8.04 2.35
C MET A 155 -11.09 -9.04 3.50
N THR A 156 -11.78 -8.81 4.59
CA THR A 156 -11.97 -9.79 5.67
C THR A 156 -13.37 -10.34 5.63
N VAL A 157 -13.50 -11.64 5.82
CA VAL A 157 -14.79 -12.32 5.90
C VAL A 157 -14.85 -13.02 7.26
N GLU A 158 -15.78 -12.60 8.09
CA GLU A 158 -16.07 -13.29 9.34
C GLU A 158 -16.63 -14.68 9.03
N VAL A 159 -16.17 -15.67 9.78
CA VAL A 159 -16.55 -17.07 9.57
C VAL A 159 -17.11 -17.61 10.88
N ASN A 160 -18.33 -18.08 10.82
CA ASN A 160 -19.00 -18.74 11.94
C ASN A 160 -19.14 -20.24 11.65
N GLU A 161 -18.79 -21.07 12.62
CA GLU A 161 -19.03 -22.50 12.54
C GLU A 161 -20.36 -22.83 13.28
N ASN A 162 -21.28 -23.44 12.57
CA ASN A 162 -22.52 -23.90 13.21
C ASN A 162 -22.30 -25.21 14.00
N ASN A 163 -23.29 -25.60 14.80
CA ASN A 163 -23.25 -26.80 15.65
C ASN A 163 -22.99 -28.12 14.87
N ASN A 164 -23.06 -28.09 13.55
CA ASN A 164 -22.84 -29.25 12.67
C ASN A 164 -21.46 -29.19 11.99
N GLY A 165 -20.58 -28.27 12.36
CA GLY A 165 -19.27 -28.07 11.73
C GLY A 165 -19.35 -27.41 10.34
N THR A 166 -20.50 -26.85 9.97
CA THR A 166 -20.62 -26.12 8.68
C THR A 166 -20.16 -24.69 8.85
N ILE A 167 -19.24 -24.29 8.00
CA ILE A 167 -18.72 -22.93 7.95
C ILE A 167 -19.73 -22.01 7.24
N ILE A 168 -20.16 -20.98 7.94
CA ILE A 168 -21.03 -19.93 7.40
C ILE A 168 -20.17 -18.67 7.24
N LYS A 169 -20.02 -18.23 5.99
CA LYS A 169 -19.31 -16.99 5.68
C LYS A 169 -20.23 -15.78 5.86
N GLY A 170 -19.76 -14.77 6.57
CA GLY A 170 -20.37 -13.46 6.65
C GLY A 170 -20.21 -12.64 5.38
N GLN A 171 -20.60 -11.38 5.42
CA GLN A 171 -20.35 -10.45 4.32
C GLN A 171 -18.90 -10.00 4.33
N PRO A 172 -18.23 -9.91 3.16
CA PRO A 172 -16.89 -9.36 3.07
C PRO A 172 -16.86 -7.90 3.53
N THR A 173 -15.87 -7.55 4.35
CA THR A 173 -15.61 -6.19 4.83
C THR A 173 -14.27 -5.72 4.29
N LEU A 174 -14.23 -4.51 3.73
CA LEU A 174 -12.99 -3.91 3.25
C LEU A 174 -12.03 -3.71 4.41
N LYS A 175 -10.82 -4.28 4.28
CA LYS A 175 -9.71 -4.04 5.19
C LYS A 175 -8.68 -3.08 4.59
N GLY A 176 -8.40 -3.22 3.30
CA GLY A 176 -7.43 -2.40 2.62
C GLY A 176 -7.73 -2.21 1.13
N TYR A 177 -7.46 -0.99 0.64
CA TYR A 177 -7.54 -0.65 -0.77
C TYR A 177 -6.33 0.20 -1.16
N TYR A 178 -5.51 -0.30 -2.06
CA TYR A 178 -4.19 0.24 -2.35
C TYR A 178 -3.94 0.37 -3.84
N GLU A 179 -3.24 1.43 -4.21
CA GLU A 179 -2.60 1.55 -5.51
C GLU A 179 -1.21 0.92 -5.42
N LEU A 180 -0.89 0.01 -6.34
CA LEU A 180 0.39 -0.69 -6.41
C LEU A 180 1.30 -0.09 -7.47
N ALA A 181 2.55 0.15 -7.11
CA ALA A 181 3.60 0.50 -8.06
C ALA A 181 4.78 -0.46 -7.90
N LYS A 182 5.26 -1.07 -8.99
CA LYS A 182 6.43 -1.94 -8.95
C LYS A 182 7.65 -1.15 -8.46
N ILE A 183 8.34 -1.68 -7.47
CA ILE A 183 9.54 -1.03 -6.89
C ILE A 183 10.64 -0.88 -7.94
N GLU A 184 10.81 -1.86 -8.82
CA GLU A 184 11.79 -1.79 -9.91
C GLU A 184 11.54 -0.59 -10.82
N ASP A 185 10.28 -0.30 -11.15
CA ASP A 185 9.90 0.84 -11.98
C ASP A 185 10.12 2.16 -11.24
N LEU A 186 9.78 2.22 -9.96
CA LEU A 186 10.05 3.41 -9.13
C LEU A 186 11.56 3.68 -9.02
N LEU A 187 12.36 2.65 -8.79
CA LEU A 187 13.80 2.78 -8.72
C LEU A 187 14.42 3.15 -10.08
N SER A 188 13.86 2.69 -11.20
CA SER A 188 14.34 3.05 -12.53
C SER A 188 14.00 4.48 -12.92
N THR A 189 12.82 4.96 -12.57
CA THR A 189 12.28 6.27 -12.98
C THR A 189 12.60 7.38 -11.99
N LYS A 190 12.46 7.12 -10.68
CA LYS A 190 12.64 8.10 -9.61
C LYS A 190 13.93 7.90 -8.83
N GLY A 191 14.47 6.68 -8.83
CA GLY A 191 15.65 6.31 -8.04
C GLY A 191 15.35 6.06 -6.56
N TYR A 192 14.09 6.14 -6.13
CA TYR A 192 13.65 5.88 -4.76
C TYR A 192 12.21 5.36 -4.70
N TYR A 193 11.85 4.82 -3.54
CA TYR A 193 10.47 4.50 -3.18
C TYR A 193 10.23 4.65 -1.68
N VAL A 194 8.96 4.81 -1.28
CA VAL A 194 8.56 4.76 0.13
C VAL A 194 8.38 3.31 0.51
N GLU A 195 9.15 2.86 1.48
CA GLU A 195 9.07 1.51 2.03
C GLU A 195 7.89 1.40 3.00
N GLU A 196 7.80 2.37 3.93
CA GLU A 196 6.77 2.44 4.94
C GLU A 196 6.58 3.88 5.41
N SER A 197 5.34 4.23 5.74
CA SER A 197 5.05 5.46 6.47
C SER A 197 4.05 5.18 7.58
N ASN A 198 4.32 5.68 8.79
CA ASN A 198 3.50 5.37 9.96
C ASN A 198 3.63 6.41 11.07
N VAL A 199 2.57 6.52 11.87
CA VAL A 199 2.54 7.35 13.09
C VAL A 199 3.12 6.58 14.27
N GLY A 200 4.17 7.11 14.87
CA GLY A 200 4.57 6.81 16.23
C GLY A 200 5.07 5.41 16.56
N SER A 201 5.43 4.57 15.59
CA SER A 201 5.67 3.17 15.91
C SER A 201 7.04 2.59 15.53
N LEU A 202 7.96 3.40 14.99
CA LEU A 202 9.20 2.84 14.46
C LEU A 202 10.39 2.92 15.41
N PHE A 203 10.48 3.95 16.25
CA PHE A 203 11.61 4.16 17.15
C PHE A 203 11.14 4.48 18.57
N TYR A 204 11.74 3.81 19.56
CA TYR A 204 11.38 3.90 20.97
C TYR A 204 12.60 4.02 21.85
N ARG A 205 12.45 4.65 23.03
CA ARG A 205 13.49 4.64 24.06
C ARG A 205 13.48 3.34 24.84
N ASN A 206 14.66 2.79 25.10
CA ASN A 206 14.80 1.57 25.91
C ASN A 206 14.28 1.75 27.35
N GLU A 207 14.49 2.93 27.94
CA GLU A 207 14.05 3.23 29.32
C GLU A 207 12.53 3.43 29.44
N THR A 208 11.88 3.85 28.36
CA THR A 208 10.44 4.11 28.32
C THR A 208 9.84 3.51 27.06
N PRO A 209 9.56 2.19 27.06
CA PRO A 209 9.12 1.48 25.84
C PRO A 209 7.81 1.97 25.20
N SER A 210 7.03 2.76 25.92
CA SER A 210 5.80 3.39 25.42
C SER A 210 6.05 4.76 24.75
N LEU A 211 7.29 5.29 24.84
CA LEU A 211 7.62 6.59 24.29
C LEU A 211 8.24 6.46 22.91
N CYS A 212 7.47 6.80 21.87
CA CYS A 212 7.99 6.96 20.52
C CYS A 212 8.94 8.16 20.43
N VAL A 213 9.99 8.00 19.67
CA VAL A 213 11.03 9.02 19.47
C VAL A 213 11.03 9.50 18.04
N GLU A 214 11.05 10.81 17.85
CA GLU A 214 11.37 11.40 16.57
C GLU A 214 12.83 11.08 16.22
N TYR A 215 13.03 10.56 15.03
CA TYR A 215 14.36 10.26 14.52
C TYR A 215 14.44 10.52 13.03
N GLU A 216 15.50 11.20 12.63
CA GLU A 216 15.87 11.39 11.23
C GLU A 216 17.31 10.93 11.01
N GLY A 217 17.53 10.23 9.92
CA GLY A 217 18.87 9.73 9.62
C GLY A 217 19.00 9.06 8.27
N ILE A 218 20.25 8.86 7.89
CA ILE A 218 20.62 8.16 6.67
C ILE A 218 21.53 7.03 7.07
N PHE A 219 21.16 5.83 6.63
CA PHE A 219 21.91 4.62 6.87
C PHE A 219 22.48 4.10 5.55
N LYS A 220 23.76 3.87 5.51
CA LYS A 220 24.50 3.34 4.36
C LYS A 220 25.02 1.92 4.60
N THR A 221 24.91 1.44 5.83
CA THR A 221 25.26 0.07 6.25
C THR A 221 24.36 -0.40 7.38
N LYS A 222 24.31 -1.71 7.57
CA LYS A 222 23.55 -2.34 8.67
C LYS A 222 24.10 -1.95 10.04
N GLU A 223 25.44 -1.89 10.14
CA GLU A 223 26.13 -1.51 11.37
C GLU A 223 25.74 -0.12 11.83
N GLN A 224 25.63 0.85 10.89
CA GLN A 224 25.18 2.21 11.22
C GLN A 224 23.81 2.24 11.89
N ILE A 225 22.88 1.37 11.50
CA ILE A 225 21.57 1.29 12.17
C ILE A 225 21.78 0.84 13.61
N SER A 226 22.51 -0.26 13.82
CA SER A 226 22.72 -0.84 15.14
C SER A 226 23.47 0.13 16.08
N GLU A 227 24.55 0.75 15.58
CA GLU A 227 25.33 1.74 16.32
C GLU A 227 24.48 2.96 16.70
N THR A 228 23.64 3.43 15.78
CA THR A 228 22.74 4.57 16.03
C THR A 228 21.73 4.24 17.12
N LEU A 229 21.11 3.07 17.06
CA LEU A 229 20.16 2.64 18.08
C LEU A 229 20.82 2.52 19.45
N GLU A 230 22.01 1.95 19.53
CA GLU A 230 22.77 1.80 20.77
C GLU A 230 23.20 3.17 21.34
N GLN A 231 23.82 4.03 20.53
CA GLN A 231 24.29 5.36 20.94
C GLN A 231 23.18 6.26 21.47
N ASN A 232 21.96 6.13 20.92
CA ASN A 232 20.80 6.92 21.33
C ASN A 232 19.92 6.22 22.37
N ASN A 233 20.34 5.05 22.87
CA ASN A 233 19.56 4.23 23.80
C ASN A 233 18.13 3.96 23.30
N MET A 234 18.02 3.56 22.04
CA MET A 234 16.76 3.31 21.33
C MET A 234 16.68 1.86 20.85
N TYR A 235 15.47 1.43 20.58
CA TYR A 235 15.21 0.25 19.75
C TYR A 235 14.24 0.60 18.62
N SER A 236 14.20 -0.23 17.58
CA SER A 236 13.31 -0.05 16.43
C SER A 236 12.46 -1.29 16.21
N THR A 237 11.26 -1.08 15.71
CA THR A 237 10.36 -2.15 15.24
C THR A 237 10.59 -2.49 13.76
N LEU A 238 11.49 -1.77 13.08
CA LEU A 238 11.88 -2.11 11.71
C LEU A 238 12.41 -3.55 11.65
N ASP A 239 12.00 -4.28 10.63
CA ASP A 239 12.59 -5.58 10.34
C ASP A 239 14.02 -5.41 9.76
N LEU A 240 14.99 -5.34 10.65
CA LEU A 240 16.39 -5.13 10.29
C LEU A 240 16.98 -6.27 9.45
N ASN A 241 16.30 -7.41 9.33
CA ASN A 241 16.75 -8.49 8.45
C ASN A 241 16.55 -8.16 6.98
N LYS A 242 15.66 -7.24 6.66
CA LYS A 242 15.49 -6.73 5.29
C LYS A 242 16.68 -5.89 4.82
N TYR A 243 17.42 -5.28 5.76
CA TYR A 243 18.48 -4.33 5.49
C TYR A 243 19.84 -4.97 5.77
N ASP A 244 20.17 -5.99 5.00
CA ASP A 244 21.44 -6.69 5.06
C ASP A 244 22.52 -6.01 4.19
N ASP A 245 23.71 -6.59 4.17
CA ASP A 245 24.84 -6.06 3.38
C ASP A 245 24.55 -6.06 1.88
N GLU A 246 23.76 -7.01 1.37
CA GLU A 246 23.37 -7.06 -0.04
C GLU A 246 22.40 -5.92 -0.39
N PHE A 247 21.52 -5.57 0.54
CA PHE A 247 20.67 -4.39 0.42
C PHE A 247 21.53 -3.12 0.32
N PHE A 248 22.46 -2.92 1.28
CA PHE A 248 23.29 -1.72 1.33
C PHE A 248 24.35 -1.61 0.24
N LYS A 249 24.61 -2.67 -0.53
CA LYS A 249 25.39 -2.57 -1.77
C LYS A 249 24.66 -1.79 -2.86
N LYS A 250 23.35 -1.78 -2.86
CA LYS A 250 22.49 -1.24 -3.91
C LYS A 250 21.75 0.02 -3.50
N TYR A 251 21.45 0.16 -2.22
CA TYR A 251 20.56 1.19 -1.69
C TYR A 251 21.13 1.82 -0.43
N ASP A 252 20.64 3.03 -0.15
CA ASP A 252 20.76 3.67 1.15
C ASP A 252 19.35 3.77 1.76
N LEU A 253 19.23 3.78 3.08
CA LEU A 253 17.99 3.91 3.80
C LEU A 253 17.91 5.29 4.43
N ILE A 254 16.81 5.99 4.18
CA ILE A 254 16.56 7.30 4.75
C ILE A 254 15.35 7.19 5.67
N VAL A 255 15.50 7.67 6.88
CA VAL A 255 14.41 7.87 7.82
C VAL A 255 14.13 9.35 7.89
N LEU A 256 12.93 9.75 7.53
CA LEU A 256 12.41 11.09 7.70
C LEU A 256 11.38 11.08 8.81
N SER A 257 11.28 12.16 9.56
CA SER A 257 10.24 12.27 10.58
C SER A 257 9.61 13.66 10.61
N ALA A 258 8.39 13.72 11.16
CA ALA A 258 7.70 14.96 11.45
C ALA A 258 6.87 14.78 12.71
N GLN A 259 6.73 15.84 13.51
CA GLN A 259 5.77 15.83 14.60
C GLN A 259 4.38 16.18 14.05
N ILE A 260 3.41 15.34 14.34
CA ILE A 260 2.02 15.57 14.00
C ILE A 260 1.16 15.57 15.27
N GLN A 261 0.05 16.28 15.26
CA GLN A 261 -0.92 16.20 16.36
C GLN A 261 -1.53 14.81 16.42
N TYR A 262 -1.65 14.26 17.62
CA TYR A 262 -2.27 12.97 17.83
C TYR A 262 -3.70 12.93 17.24
N GLY A 263 -4.00 11.90 16.48
CA GLY A 263 -5.27 11.78 15.76
C GLY A 263 -5.33 12.56 14.44
N THR A 264 -4.29 13.32 14.08
CA THR A 264 -4.17 13.87 12.74
C THR A 264 -3.75 12.78 11.77
N ILE A 265 -4.38 12.75 10.60
CA ILE A 265 -4.00 11.87 9.51
C ILE A 265 -3.28 12.73 8.49
N VAL A 266 -2.13 12.26 8.15
CA VAL A 266 -1.28 12.88 7.14
C VAL A 266 -0.99 11.87 6.05
N SER A 267 -0.71 12.36 4.85
CA SER A 267 -0.19 11.54 3.77
C SER A 267 1.12 12.10 3.25
N VAL A 268 1.95 11.21 2.73
CA VAL A 268 3.14 11.60 1.97
C VAL A 268 2.66 12.13 0.62
N GLU A 269 2.75 13.45 0.45
CA GLU A 269 2.37 14.08 -0.81
C GLU A 269 3.50 14.02 -1.83
N ASP A 270 4.72 14.34 -1.38
CA ASP A 270 5.88 14.39 -2.26
C ASP A 270 7.20 14.15 -1.49
N ILE A 271 8.16 13.59 -2.19
CA ILE A 271 9.55 13.48 -1.75
C ILE A 271 10.42 14.08 -2.85
N LYS A 272 11.10 15.18 -2.54
CA LYS A 272 12.03 15.84 -3.46
C LYS A 272 13.45 15.53 -3.05
N ILE A 273 14.18 14.97 -3.97
CA ILE A 273 15.61 14.71 -3.81
C ILE A 273 16.35 15.72 -4.65
N ASN A 274 17.04 16.64 -3.99
CA ASN A 274 17.88 17.63 -4.65
C ASN A 274 19.32 17.13 -4.65
N THR A 275 19.80 16.73 -5.83
CA THR A 275 21.15 16.18 -5.99
C THR A 275 22.24 17.25 -5.98
N GLU A 276 21.90 18.51 -6.27
CA GLU A 276 22.88 19.60 -6.31
C GLU A 276 23.34 20.04 -4.92
N ASN A 277 22.44 20.06 -3.97
CA ASN A 277 22.75 20.44 -2.58
C ASN A 277 22.65 19.27 -1.60
N ALA A 278 22.56 18.05 -2.10
CA ALA A 278 22.45 16.82 -1.31
C ALA A 278 21.36 16.89 -0.22
N LYS A 279 20.16 17.30 -0.62
CA LYS A 279 19.03 17.51 0.28
C LYS A 279 17.85 16.63 -0.07
N VAL A 280 17.19 16.07 0.95
CA VAL A 280 15.90 15.37 0.80
C VAL A 280 14.83 16.19 1.51
N GLU A 281 13.75 16.47 0.82
CA GLU A 281 12.58 17.19 1.36
C GLU A 281 11.37 16.26 1.33
N LEU A 282 10.73 16.13 2.48
CA LEU A 282 9.46 15.43 2.64
C LEU A 282 8.34 16.45 2.74
N THR A 283 7.35 16.33 1.89
CA THR A 283 6.11 17.12 1.97
C THR A 283 4.98 16.22 2.46
N LEU A 284 4.37 16.61 3.58
CA LEU A 284 3.20 15.96 4.14
C LEU A 284 1.97 16.82 3.93
N LYS A 285 0.87 16.17 3.55
CA LYS A 285 -0.44 16.80 3.45
C LYS A 285 -1.32 16.34 4.61
N ASN A 286 -1.95 17.28 5.31
CA ASN A 286 -2.99 16.95 6.27
C ASN A 286 -4.25 16.49 5.52
N ILE A 287 -4.70 15.29 5.82
CA ILE A 287 -5.96 14.77 5.29
C ILE A 287 -7.10 15.08 6.26
N SER A 288 -6.85 14.93 7.56
CA SER A 288 -7.85 15.18 8.59
C SER A 288 -7.16 15.60 9.89
N ILE A 289 -7.81 16.46 10.64
CA ILE A 289 -7.37 16.89 11.96
C ILE A 289 -8.39 16.40 12.98
N SER A 290 -7.94 15.56 13.93
CA SER A 290 -8.74 15.17 15.08
C SER A 290 -8.58 16.23 16.18
N LEU A 291 -9.71 16.67 16.75
CA LEU A 291 -9.72 17.59 17.88
C LEU A 291 -9.66 16.88 19.25
N ILE A 292 -9.42 15.55 19.26
CA ILE A 292 -9.54 14.74 20.48
C ILE A 292 -8.44 15.07 21.51
N ALA A 293 -7.23 15.39 21.05
CA ALA A 293 -6.12 15.72 21.93
C ALA A 293 -5.14 16.70 21.24
N PRO A 294 -5.48 17.99 21.10
CA PRO A 294 -4.70 18.93 20.31
C PRO A 294 -3.30 19.21 20.86
N ASP A 295 -3.06 18.94 22.13
CA ASP A 295 -1.78 19.19 22.80
C ASP A 295 -0.84 17.98 22.77
N ILE A 296 -1.30 16.81 22.30
CA ILE A 296 -0.47 15.62 22.20
C ILE A 296 0.07 15.51 20.77
N VAL A 297 1.38 15.45 20.66
CA VAL A 297 2.08 15.23 19.40
C VAL A 297 2.69 13.84 19.36
N ALA A 298 2.74 13.24 18.17
CA ALA A 298 3.38 11.97 17.92
C ALA A 298 4.33 12.10 16.72
N PRO A 299 5.46 11.40 16.72
CA PRO A 299 6.32 11.36 15.55
C PRO A 299 5.62 10.56 14.43
N TYR A 300 5.72 11.06 13.23
CA TYR A 300 5.35 10.38 12.00
C TYR A 300 6.63 10.06 11.25
N HIS A 301 6.87 8.79 10.96
CA HIS A 301 8.07 8.36 10.27
C HIS A 301 7.76 7.94 8.84
N VAL A 302 8.69 8.25 7.95
CA VAL A 302 8.67 7.80 6.56
C VAL A 302 10.02 7.14 6.25
N ILE A 303 9.96 5.88 5.90
CA ILE A 303 11.14 5.11 5.47
C ILE A 303 11.23 5.17 3.95
N VAL A 304 12.34 5.69 3.47
CA VAL A 304 12.61 5.84 2.03
C VAL A 304 13.84 5.03 1.67
N VAL A 305 13.68 4.15 0.71
CA VAL A 305 14.79 3.44 0.09
C VAL A 305 15.23 4.21 -1.14
N ILE A 306 16.50 4.51 -1.22
CA ILE A 306 17.09 5.29 -2.30
C ILE A 306 18.22 4.53 -2.97
N LYS A 307 18.31 4.63 -4.29
CA LYS A 307 19.36 4.00 -5.07
C LYS A 307 20.72 4.58 -4.69
N LYS A 308 21.68 3.71 -4.40
CA LYS A 308 23.02 4.13 -3.97
C LYS A 308 23.67 5.03 -5.01
N GLY A 309 24.25 6.13 -4.55
CA GLY A 309 24.91 7.10 -5.41
C GLY A 309 23.98 8.09 -6.11
N LEU A 310 22.66 7.98 -5.93
CA LEU A 310 21.71 8.96 -6.50
C LEU A 310 21.92 10.35 -5.87
N VAL A 311 22.15 10.37 -4.57
CA VAL A 311 22.50 11.59 -3.85
C VAL A 311 23.80 11.33 -3.09
N GLY A 312 24.90 11.94 -3.49
CA GLY A 312 26.22 11.71 -2.93
C GLY A 312 26.24 11.66 -1.39
N ASP A 313 26.84 12.59 -0.71
CA ASP A 313 26.73 12.70 0.74
C ASP A 313 25.55 13.59 1.09
N ILE A 314 24.37 12.97 1.33
CA ILE A 314 23.20 13.68 1.84
C ILE A 314 23.56 14.19 3.23
N THR A 315 23.56 15.49 3.41
CA THR A 315 23.93 16.14 4.67
C THR A 315 22.74 16.76 5.40
N ASN A 316 21.65 17.01 4.66
CA ASN A 316 20.49 17.71 5.20
C ASN A 316 19.20 16.93 4.88
N LEU A 317 18.44 16.62 5.91
CA LEU A 317 17.07 16.15 5.80
C LEU A 317 16.16 17.31 6.21
N VAL A 318 15.15 17.58 5.42
CA VAL A 318 14.19 18.66 5.70
C VAL A 318 12.80 18.13 5.51
N THR A 319 12.03 18.15 6.56
CA THR A 319 10.60 17.83 6.51
C THR A 319 9.79 19.11 6.42
N THR A 320 8.95 19.22 5.40
CA THR A 320 8.05 20.35 5.20
C THR A 320 6.61 19.85 5.35
N ARG A 321 5.85 20.51 6.20
CA ARG A 321 4.44 20.22 6.42
C ARG A 321 3.60 21.23 5.67
N LEU A 322 2.73 20.77 4.76
CA LEU A 322 1.70 21.60 4.15
C LEU A 322 0.42 21.51 4.99
N TYR A 323 -0.21 22.66 5.22
CA TYR A 323 -1.46 22.79 5.97
C TYR A 323 -2.62 23.04 5.02
#